data_b7e67f8386915ecddce463ec0692274b
#
_entry.id   b7e67f8386915ecddce463ec0692274b
#
_cell.length_a   1.000
_cell.length_b   1.000
_cell.length_c   1.000
_cell.angle_alpha   90.00
_cell.angle_beta   90.00
_cell.angle_gamma   90.00
#
_symmetry.space_group_name_H-M   'P 1'
#
loop_
_entity.id
_entity.type
_entity.pdbx_description
1 polymer ?
#
loop_
_entity_poly.entity_id
_entity_poly.type
_entity_poly.pdbx_seq_one_letter_code
_entity_poly.pdbx_strand_id
1 'polypeptide(L)'
;MSSADRGAWRLIARRDFWVRLRERSFLISTLLNVGVISVLILARAAGGDGQPSFDLGVVGTGAIVSVANDAAALGADGKISVHVVTLSADGADQALRDGSVDAVLSDGRIVGFHDVDGTLLALVQTSAHAAAVEAVFDQHDVPQAERDLAAREAPLDQLALEPRSQQQDKDAGVAFIGVLLLYGQLFGYGTWVATGVIEEKASRVVEMLLSAIRPKQLLAGKIIGIGALGLGQLAVIGGFAITLAAVTGAIEDPATAIGPAVLVFAWFVLGFAFYASLFAAAGSLVSRMEELQNVIVPINLTILVSFIISIGALEDPNSTLSIVASILPVSAALAMPVRIVLGAATPPQIALSLALLIGSAIVLVPVGARLYAGAVLRTGARVKLRDAWRAT
;
A
#
# COMPACT_ATOMS: atom_id res chain seq x y z
N MET A 1 5.30 38.99 28.06
CA MET A 1 5.05 37.55 27.81
C MET A 1 5.67 36.77 28.97
N SER A 2 4.83 36.24 29.87
CA SER A 2 5.28 35.48 31.03
C SER A 2 5.92 34.17 30.59
N SER A 3 6.88 33.65 31.34
CA SER A 3 7.52 32.34 31.08
C SER A 3 6.52 31.17 31.12
N ALA A 4 5.42 31.33 31.82
CA ALA A 4 4.29 30.37 31.85
C ALA A 4 3.58 30.23 30.50
N ASP A 5 3.51 31.30 29.69
CA ASP A 5 2.85 31.30 28.38
C ASP A 5 3.62 30.46 27.32
N ARG A 6 4.95 30.28 27.50
CA ARG A 6 5.80 29.56 26.53
C ARG A 6 5.76 28.02 26.62
N GLY A 7 5.22 27.48 27.70
CA GLY A 7 5.21 26.03 27.98
C GLY A 7 3.86 25.32 27.88
N ALA A 8 2.77 26.07 27.76
CA ALA A 8 1.40 25.51 27.82
C ALA A 8 1.10 24.44 26.77
N TRP A 9 1.61 24.60 25.54
CA TRP A 9 1.45 23.62 24.48
C TRP A 9 2.05 22.23 24.84
N ARG A 10 3.15 22.20 25.65
CA ARG A 10 3.77 20.93 26.08
C ARG A 10 2.88 20.16 27.03
N LEU A 11 2.17 20.85 27.91
CA LEU A 11 1.24 20.20 28.83
C LEU A 11 0.04 19.61 28.08
N ILE A 12 -0.46 20.34 27.08
CA ILE A 12 -1.53 19.87 26.20
C ILE A 12 -1.08 18.66 25.41
N ALA A 13 0.10 18.73 24.76
CA ALA A 13 0.66 17.64 23.99
C ALA A 13 0.83 16.37 24.85
N ARG A 14 1.36 16.51 26.08
CA ARG A 14 1.51 15.40 27.02
C ARG A 14 0.16 14.82 27.44
N ARG A 15 -0.82 15.67 27.74
CA ARG A 15 -2.18 15.23 28.09
C ARG A 15 -2.80 14.41 26.95
N ASP A 16 -2.82 14.96 25.73
CA ASP A 16 -3.46 14.34 24.58
C ASP A 16 -2.75 13.02 24.18
N PHE A 17 -1.42 12.98 24.28
CA PHE A 17 -0.65 11.77 24.09
C PHE A 17 -1.07 10.66 25.07
N TRP A 18 -1.08 10.96 26.39
CA TRP A 18 -1.39 9.94 27.39
C TRP A 18 -2.86 9.53 27.42
N VAL A 19 -3.78 10.45 27.13
CA VAL A 19 -5.21 10.13 27.05
C VAL A 19 -5.45 9.17 25.88
N ARG A 20 -4.95 9.50 24.70
CA ARG A 20 -5.15 8.67 23.49
C ARG A 20 -4.39 7.34 23.55
N LEU A 21 -3.21 7.30 24.15
CA LEU A 21 -2.46 6.06 24.34
C LEU A 21 -3.24 5.00 25.13
N ARG A 22 -4.09 5.44 26.07
CA ARG A 22 -4.89 4.55 26.93
C ARG A 22 -6.26 4.22 26.33
N GLU A 23 -6.64 4.79 25.23
CA GLU A 23 -7.90 4.49 24.55
C GLU A 23 -7.88 3.10 23.94
N ARG A 24 -8.99 2.37 24.05
CA ARG A 24 -9.13 1.04 23.43
C ARG A 24 -8.99 1.10 21.92
N SER A 25 -9.43 2.21 21.30
CA SER A 25 -9.29 2.45 19.87
C SER A 25 -7.84 2.46 19.40
N PHE A 26 -6.89 3.00 20.20
CA PHE A 26 -5.46 2.97 19.90
C PHE A 26 -4.92 1.53 19.90
N LEU A 27 -5.26 0.74 20.92
CA LEU A 27 -4.81 -0.65 21.00
C LEU A 27 -5.39 -1.50 19.86
N ILE A 28 -6.69 -1.35 19.58
CA ILE A 28 -7.36 -2.08 18.50
C ILE A 28 -6.74 -1.69 17.14
N SER A 29 -6.53 -0.41 16.85
CA SER A 29 -5.91 0.03 15.61
C SER A 29 -4.47 -0.47 15.47
N THR A 30 -3.69 -0.48 16.56
CA THR A 30 -2.32 -1.00 16.56
C THR A 30 -2.31 -2.51 16.27
N LEU A 31 -3.15 -3.29 16.96
CA LEU A 31 -3.27 -4.73 16.74
C LEU A 31 -3.75 -5.05 15.32
N LEU A 32 -4.71 -4.28 14.81
CA LEU A 32 -5.19 -4.45 13.43
C LEU A 32 -4.08 -4.20 12.43
N ASN A 33 -3.34 -3.09 12.55
CA ASN A 33 -2.21 -2.79 11.67
C ASN A 33 -1.10 -3.86 11.74
N VAL A 34 -0.74 -4.30 12.97
CA VAL A 34 0.22 -5.40 13.17
C VAL A 34 -0.30 -6.67 12.50
N GLY A 35 -1.59 -7.01 12.67
CA GLY A 35 -2.22 -8.17 12.04
C GLY A 35 -2.18 -8.12 10.51
N VAL A 36 -2.57 -7.00 9.91
CA VAL A 36 -2.54 -6.81 8.45
C VAL A 36 -1.11 -6.95 7.90
N ILE A 37 -0.15 -6.30 8.54
CA ILE A 37 1.26 -6.38 8.12
C ILE A 37 1.82 -7.79 8.30
N SER A 38 1.44 -8.48 9.39
CA SER A 38 1.83 -9.88 9.60
C SER A 38 1.34 -10.76 8.46
N VAL A 39 0.06 -10.62 8.09
CA VAL A 39 -0.52 -11.38 6.97
C VAL A 39 0.22 -11.09 5.68
N LEU A 40 0.52 -9.82 5.37
CA LEU A 40 1.23 -9.44 4.14
C LEU A 40 2.66 -10.02 4.10
N ILE A 41 3.40 -9.94 5.22
CA ILE A 41 4.78 -10.46 5.30
C ILE A 41 4.77 -12.00 5.24
N LEU A 42 3.86 -12.65 5.97
CA LEU A 42 3.77 -14.11 5.99
C LEU A 42 3.28 -14.66 4.65
N ALA A 43 2.33 -14.01 3.99
CA ALA A 43 1.88 -14.38 2.65
C ALA A 43 3.04 -14.29 1.65
N ARG A 44 3.86 -13.22 1.74
CA ARG A 44 5.05 -13.08 0.91
C ARG A 44 6.11 -14.13 1.25
N ALA A 45 6.34 -14.43 2.52
CA ALA A 45 7.29 -15.45 2.95
C ALA A 45 6.82 -16.87 2.59
N ALA A 46 5.51 -17.13 2.69
CA ALA A 46 4.91 -18.41 2.30
C ALA A 46 4.81 -18.59 0.78
N GLY A 47 4.61 -17.47 0.05
CA GLY A 47 4.64 -17.46 -1.41
C GLY A 47 6.02 -17.68 -2.02
N GLY A 48 7.10 -17.64 -1.21
CA GLY A 48 8.50 -17.92 -1.58
C GLY A 48 8.98 -17.20 -2.84
N ASP A 49 10.24 -17.32 -3.21
CA ASP A 49 10.71 -17.18 -4.60
C ASP A 49 10.20 -18.37 -5.45
N GLY A 50 9.04 -18.94 -5.06
CA GLY A 50 8.42 -20.09 -5.67
C GLY A 50 8.05 -19.73 -7.09
N GLN A 51 8.80 -20.30 -8.01
CA GLN A 51 8.34 -20.46 -9.38
C GLN A 51 6.89 -20.94 -9.29
N PRO A 52 5.95 -20.35 -10.05
CA PRO A 52 4.61 -20.87 -10.11
C PRO A 52 4.68 -22.39 -10.33
N SER A 53 4.11 -23.14 -9.40
CA SER A 53 4.09 -24.61 -9.51
C SER A 53 2.66 -25.05 -9.77
N PHE A 54 2.49 -25.86 -10.78
CA PHE A 54 1.21 -26.42 -11.17
C PHE A 54 1.29 -27.94 -11.15
N ASP A 55 0.25 -28.58 -10.62
CA ASP A 55 0.07 -30.02 -10.69
C ASP A 55 -0.92 -30.34 -11.83
N LEU A 56 -0.38 -30.86 -12.96
CA LEU A 56 -1.14 -31.22 -14.15
C LEU A 56 -1.47 -32.71 -14.15
N GLY A 57 -2.73 -33.05 -13.92
CA GLY A 57 -3.24 -34.39 -14.08
C GLY A 57 -3.34 -34.78 -15.56
N VAL A 58 -2.95 -36.00 -15.90
CA VAL A 58 -3.07 -36.53 -17.28
C VAL A 58 -3.82 -37.84 -17.27
N VAL A 59 -4.90 -37.90 -18.07
CA VAL A 59 -5.66 -39.12 -18.31
C VAL A 59 -5.40 -39.56 -19.74
N GLY A 60 -4.75 -40.72 -19.89
CA GLY A 60 -4.41 -41.29 -21.21
C GLY A 60 -2.97 -41.72 -21.32
N THR A 61 -2.54 -42.11 -22.52
CA THR A 61 -1.20 -42.59 -22.84
C THR A 61 -0.71 -42.02 -24.17
N GLY A 62 0.57 -42.13 -24.44
CA GLY A 62 1.16 -41.68 -25.72
C GLY A 62 1.19 -40.17 -25.88
N ALA A 63 0.59 -39.65 -26.95
CA ALA A 63 0.69 -38.22 -27.33
C ALA A 63 0.18 -37.22 -26.27
N ILE A 64 -0.79 -37.57 -25.43
CA ILE A 64 -1.26 -36.73 -24.36
C ILE A 64 -0.23 -36.57 -23.26
N VAL A 65 0.47 -37.65 -22.92
CA VAL A 65 1.55 -37.65 -21.92
C VAL A 65 2.76 -36.87 -22.45
N SER A 66 3.08 -36.98 -23.75
CA SER A 66 4.16 -36.17 -24.35
C SER A 66 3.84 -34.67 -24.28
N VAL A 67 2.61 -34.26 -24.67
CA VAL A 67 2.18 -32.85 -24.56
C VAL A 67 2.32 -32.30 -23.14
N ALA A 68 1.95 -33.09 -22.12
CA ALA A 68 2.08 -32.66 -20.73
C ALA A 68 3.55 -32.52 -20.29
N ASN A 69 4.40 -33.45 -20.70
CA ASN A 69 5.84 -33.41 -20.41
C ASN A 69 6.54 -32.26 -21.15
N ASP A 70 6.15 -31.97 -22.39
CA ASP A 70 6.67 -30.83 -23.15
C ASP A 70 6.23 -29.50 -22.52
N ALA A 71 4.99 -29.43 -22.03
CA ALA A 71 4.51 -28.28 -21.27
C ALA A 71 5.31 -28.09 -19.98
N ALA A 72 5.67 -29.17 -19.29
CA ALA A 72 6.53 -29.11 -18.11
C ALA A 72 7.96 -28.67 -18.45
N ALA A 73 8.50 -29.12 -19.57
CA ALA A 73 9.82 -28.69 -20.04
C ALA A 73 9.86 -27.20 -20.42
N LEU A 74 8.84 -26.73 -21.18
CA LEU A 74 8.68 -25.31 -21.50
C LEU A 74 8.50 -24.47 -20.25
N GLY A 75 7.74 -24.96 -19.27
CA GLY A 75 7.59 -24.30 -17.97
C GLY A 75 8.93 -24.14 -17.25
N ALA A 76 9.76 -25.18 -17.22
CA ALA A 76 11.06 -25.15 -16.57
C ALA A 76 12.01 -24.10 -17.18
N ASP A 77 12.02 -23.92 -18.49
CA ASP A 77 12.77 -22.87 -19.18
C ASP A 77 12.27 -21.46 -18.79
N GLY A 78 10.95 -21.30 -18.57
CA GLY A 78 10.31 -20.09 -18.10
C GLY A 78 10.30 -19.90 -16.58
N LYS A 79 11.01 -20.75 -15.81
CA LYS A 79 11.00 -20.79 -14.33
C LYS A 79 9.60 -21.08 -13.74
N ILE A 80 8.82 -21.89 -14.40
CA ILE A 80 7.52 -22.39 -13.97
C ILE A 80 7.66 -23.90 -13.75
N SER A 81 7.30 -24.40 -12.57
CA SER A 81 7.33 -25.83 -12.28
C SER A 81 5.98 -26.45 -12.62
N VAL A 82 5.93 -27.38 -13.57
CA VAL A 82 4.73 -28.19 -13.86
C VAL A 82 5.00 -29.65 -13.51
N HIS A 83 4.31 -30.15 -12.49
CA HIS A 83 4.37 -31.55 -12.09
C HIS A 83 3.30 -32.35 -12.81
N VAL A 84 3.70 -33.33 -13.62
CA VAL A 84 2.77 -34.17 -14.36
C VAL A 84 2.41 -35.39 -13.53
N VAL A 85 1.12 -35.58 -13.25
CA VAL A 85 0.58 -36.68 -12.47
C VAL A 85 -0.34 -37.54 -13.37
N THR A 86 -0.02 -38.80 -13.57
CA THR A 86 -0.88 -39.70 -14.35
C THR A 86 -2.07 -40.14 -13.48
N LEU A 87 -3.29 -39.94 -14.00
CA LEU A 87 -4.53 -40.26 -13.31
C LEU A 87 -5.34 -41.29 -14.11
N SER A 88 -6.18 -42.05 -13.38
CA SER A 88 -7.24 -42.84 -14.02
C SER A 88 -8.43 -41.95 -14.41
N ALA A 89 -9.19 -42.34 -15.42
CA ALA A 89 -10.38 -41.56 -15.83
C ALA A 89 -11.37 -41.37 -14.68
N ASP A 90 -11.55 -42.38 -13.83
CA ASP A 90 -12.49 -42.31 -12.68
C ASP A 90 -11.95 -41.43 -11.53
N GLY A 91 -10.61 -41.26 -11.45
CA GLY A 91 -9.98 -40.46 -10.41
C GLY A 91 -9.79 -38.97 -10.74
N ALA A 92 -9.93 -38.60 -12.00
CA ALA A 92 -9.63 -37.25 -12.48
C ALA A 92 -10.56 -36.19 -11.85
N ASP A 93 -11.87 -36.45 -11.81
CA ASP A 93 -12.84 -35.54 -11.21
C ASP A 93 -12.65 -35.38 -9.70
N GLN A 94 -12.23 -36.43 -9.01
CA GLN A 94 -11.96 -36.37 -7.59
C GLN A 94 -10.69 -35.59 -7.31
N ALA A 95 -9.63 -35.80 -8.09
CA ALA A 95 -8.35 -35.08 -7.96
C ALA A 95 -8.51 -33.56 -8.17
N LEU A 96 -9.40 -33.14 -9.08
CA LEU A 96 -9.78 -31.71 -9.24
C LEU A 96 -10.57 -31.17 -8.05
N ARG A 97 -11.47 -31.98 -7.47
CA ARG A 97 -12.32 -31.52 -6.34
C ARG A 97 -11.58 -31.40 -5.04
N ASP A 98 -10.64 -32.29 -4.77
CA ASP A 98 -9.81 -32.27 -3.56
C ASP A 98 -8.55 -31.39 -3.69
N GLY A 99 -8.34 -30.79 -4.88
CA GLY A 99 -7.25 -29.86 -5.13
C GLY A 99 -5.88 -30.52 -5.21
N SER A 100 -5.81 -31.82 -5.49
CA SER A 100 -4.54 -32.53 -5.68
C SER A 100 -3.92 -32.29 -7.05
N VAL A 101 -4.70 -31.77 -8.02
CA VAL A 101 -4.23 -31.23 -9.32
C VAL A 101 -4.96 -29.94 -9.65
N ASP A 102 -4.26 -29.01 -10.32
CA ASP A 102 -4.82 -27.72 -10.75
C ASP A 102 -5.65 -27.84 -12.01
N ALA A 103 -5.26 -28.75 -12.91
CA ALA A 103 -5.99 -29.07 -14.13
C ALA A 103 -5.76 -30.52 -14.56
N VAL A 104 -6.68 -31.05 -15.36
CA VAL A 104 -6.56 -32.38 -15.96
C VAL A 104 -6.60 -32.26 -17.48
N LEU A 105 -5.61 -32.86 -18.13
CA LEU A 105 -5.53 -33.03 -19.58
C LEU A 105 -6.09 -34.42 -19.98
N SER A 106 -7.21 -34.45 -20.71
CA SER A 106 -7.87 -35.68 -21.16
C SER A 106 -8.49 -35.46 -22.52
N ASP A 107 -8.36 -36.41 -23.44
CA ASP A 107 -9.01 -36.42 -24.77
C ASP A 107 -8.86 -35.10 -25.54
N GLY A 108 -7.69 -34.45 -25.45
CA GLY A 108 -7.41 -33.17 -26.10
C GLY A 108 -8.15 -31.98 -25.48
N ARG A 109 -8.63 -32.13 -24.24
CA ARG A 109 -9.27 -31.07 -23.44
C ARG A 109 -8.50 -30.89 -22.15
N ILE A 110 -8.34 -29.61 -21.75
CA ILE A 110 -7.87 -29.27 -20.42
C ILE A 110 -9.08 -28.84 -19.57
N VAL A 111 -9.21 -29.42 -18.39
CA VAL A 111 -10.34 -29.22 -17.47
C VAL A 111 -9.82 -28.77 -16.12
N GLY A 112 -10.28 -27.65 -15.60
CA GLY A 112 -10.07 -27.17 -14.23
C GLY A 112 -11.34 -27.30 -13.40
N PHE A 113 -11.24 -27.20 -12.07
CA PHE A 113 -12.41 -27.30 -11.19
C PHE A 113 -13.35 -26.09 -11.33
N HIS A 114 -12.83 -24.87 -11.39
CA HIS A 114 -13.60 -23.64 -11.67
C HIS A 114 -13.09 -22.99 -12.96
N ASP A 115 -11.77 -22.85 -13.08
CA ASP A 115 -11.08 -22.29 -14.23
C ASP A 115 -9.69 -22.93 -14.33
N VAL A 116 -8.99 -22.74 -15.43
CA VAL A 116 -7.61 -23.16 -15.62
C VAL A 116 -6.74 -21.91 -15.60
N ASP A 117 -5.68 -21.92 -14.80
CA ASP A 117 -4.73 -20.79 -14.79
C ASP A 117 -4.24 -20.48 -16.19
N GLY A 118 -4.24 -19.19 -16.55
CA GLY A 118 -3.90 -18.74 -17.89
C GLY A 118 -2.47 -19.13 -18.32
N THR A 119 -1.53 -19.20 -17.37
CA THR A 119 -0.14 -19.59 -17.62
C THR A 119 -0.03 -21.06 -17.94
N LEU A 120 -0.68 -21.92 -17.13
CA LEU A 120 -0.72 -23.36 -17.36
C LEU A 120 -1.42 -23.67 -18.69
N LEU A 121 -2.55 -23.00 -18.96
CA LEU A 121 -3.29 -23.14 -20.21
C LEU A 121 -2.42 -22.78 -21.43
N ALA A 122 -1.66 -21.68 -21.37
CA ALA A 122 -0.78 -21.25 -22.44
C ALA A 122 0.36 -22.27 -22.70
N LEU A 123 0.98 -22.81 -21.64
CA LEU A 123 1.99 -23.85 -21.76
C LEU A 123 1.44 -25.12 -22.45
N VAL A 124 0.30 -25.60 -21.98
CA VAL A 124 -0.32 -26.82 -22.55
C VAL A 124 -0.78 -26.59 -23.99
N GLN A 125 -1.35 -25.41 -24.32
CA GLN A 125 -1.75 -25.08 -25.69
C GLN A 125 -0.58 -24.99 -26.64
N THR A 126 0.54 -24.39 -26.21
CA THR A 126 1.77 -24.29 -27.00
C THR A 126 2.33 -25.68 -27.30
N SER A 127 2.41 -26.55 -26.29
CA SER A 127 2.89 -27.92 -26.46
C SER A 127 1.96 -28.78 -27.32
N ALA A 128 0.63 -28.61 -27.15
CA ALA A 128 -0.34 -29.32 -27.97
C ALA A 128 -0.27 -28.89 -29.46
N HIS A 129 -0.05 -27.58 -29.69
CA HIS A 129 0.13 -27.07 -31.05
C HIS A 129 1.43 -27.62 -31.69
N ALA A 130 2.54 -27.62 -30.96
CA ALA A 130 3.81 -28.21 -31.43
C ALA A 130 3.63 -29.69 -31.79
N ALA A 131 3.00 -30.48 -30.93
CA ALA A 131 2.70 -31.86 -31.17
C ALA A 131 1.81 -32.10 -32.41
N ALA A 132 0.82 -31.25 -32.62
CA ALA A 132 -0.07 -31.31 -33.79
C ALA A 132 0.71 -31.00 -35.08
N VAL A 133 1.60 -30.02 -35.08
CA VAL A 133 2.49 -29.70 -36.21
C VAL A 133 3.42 -30.88 -36.54
N GLU A 134 4.03 -31.49 -35.52
CA GLU A 134 4.92 -32.64 -35.69
C GLU A 134 4.15 -33.85 -36.29
N ALA A 135 2.93 -34.10 -35.84
CA ALA A 135 2.10 -35.16 -36.42
C ALA A 135 1.78 -34.89 -37.90
N VAL A 136 1.60 -33.64 -38.34
CA VAL A 136 1.44 -33.29 -39.75
C VAL A 136 2.71 -33.54 -40.54
N PHE A 137 3.85 -33.20 -39.99
CA PHE A 137 5.16 -33.47 -40.61
C PHE A 137 5.42 -34.98 -40.79
N ASP A 138 5.06 -35.80 -39.78
CA ASP A 138 5.12 -37.26 -39.89
C ASP A 138 4.20 -37.80 -40.97
N GLN A 139 2.99 -37.27 -41.06
CA GLN A 139 2.00 -37.73 -42.05
C GLN A 139 2.44 -37.42 -43.50
N HIS A 140 3.25 -36.38 -43.70
CA HIS A 140 3.73 -35.95 -45.00
C HIS A 140 5.20 -36.33 -45.27
N ASP A 141 5.81 -37.20 -44.44
CA ASP A 141 7.21 -37.62 -44.55
C ASP A 141 8.18 -36.45 -44.74
N VAL A 142 7.99 -35.35 -44.02
CA VAL A 142 8.84 -34.17 -44.11
C VAL A 142 10.23 -34.50 -43.55
N PRO A 143 11.32 -34.24 -44.30
CA PRO A 143 12.68 -34.52 -43.85
C PRO A 143 13.02 -33.75 -42.57
N GLN A 144 13.81 -34.37 -41.67
CA GLN A 144 14.19 -33.75 -40.39
C GLN A 144 14.83 -32.37 -40.56
N ALA A 145 15.64 -32.18 -41.61
CA ALA A 145 16.27 -30.87 -41.88
C ALA A 145 15.25 -29.75 -42.18
N GLU A 146 14.09 -30.09 -42.76
CA GLU A 146 13.01 -29.12 -43.02
C GLU A 146 12.17 -28.89 -41.76
N ARG A 147 11.99 -29.92 -40.91
CA ARG A 147 11.37 -29.80 -39.59
C ARG A 147 12.18 -28.89 -38.70
N ASP A 148 13.53 -29.10 -38.66
CA ASP A 148 14.45 -28.27 -37.87
C ASP A 148 14.47 -26.82 -38.36
N LEU A 149 14.21 -26.57 -39.65
CA LEU A 149 14.05 -25.22 -40.18
C LEU A 149 12.72 -24.59 -39.79
N ALA A 150 11.66 -25.36 -39.77
CA ALA A 150 10.33 -24.91 -39.36
C ALA A 150 10.22 -24.68 -37.85
N ALA A 151 10.95 -25.55 -37.07
CA ALA A 151 11.03 -25.45 -35.62
C ALA A 151 12.03 -24.37 -35.15
N ARG A 152 12.86 -23.83 -36.04
CA ARG A 152 13.67 -22.65 -35.72
C ARG A 152 12.73 -21.53 -35.37
N GLU A 153 12.50 -21.36 -34.08
CA GLU A 153 11.93 -20.12 -33.57
C GLU A 153 12.73 -18.96 -34.17
N ALA A 154 12.05 -18.04 -34.83
CA ALA A 154 12.63 -16.73 -35.02
C ALA A 154 12.79 -16.18 -33.61
N PRO A 155 14.01 -16.06 -33.05
CA PRO A 155 14.17 -15.59 -31.68
C PRO A 155 13.63 -14.17 -31.66
N LEU A 156 12.43 -14.02 -31.16
CA LEU A 156 11.93 -12.73 -30.72
C LEU A 156 12.69 -12.46 -29.41
N ASP A 157 13.84 -11.78 -29.52
CA ASP A 157 14.50 -11.25 -28.36
C ASP A 157 13.50 -10.36 -27.63
N GLN A 158 13.00 -10.83 -26.51
CA GLN A 158 12.28 -10.00 -25.57
C GLN A 158 13.28 -9.05 -24.93
N LEU A 159 13.51 -7.92 -25.58
CA LEU A 159 14.22 -6.80 -24.99
C LEU A 159 13.24 -6.06 -24.11
N ALA A 160 13.16 -6.42 -22.82
CA ALA A 160 12.54 -5.56 -21.84
C ALA A 160 13.43 -4.31 -21.76
N LEU A 161 12.91 -3.17 -22.18
CA LEU A 161 13.64 -1.89 -22.10
C LEU A 161 14.03 -1.56 -20.65
N GLU A 162 13.25 -1.99 -19.68
CA GLU A 162 13.52 -1.93 -18.25
C GLU A 162 13.11 -3.25 -17.59
N PRO A 163 13.98 -4.29 -17.58
CA PRO A 163 13.67 -5.54 -16.88
C PRO A 163 13.59 -5.28 -15.38
N ARG A 164 12.44 -5.59 -14.77
CA ARG A 164 12.32 -5.57 -13.31
C ARG A 164 13.27 -6.60 -12.72
N SER A 165 14.16 -6.13 -11.86
CA SER A 165 15.01 -7.02 -11.08
C SER A 165 14.24 -7.57 -9.87
N GLN A 166 14.62 -8.72 -9.33
CA GLN A 166 14.08 -9.24 -8.06
C GLN A 166 14.19 -8.20 -6.92
N GLN A 167 15.21 -7.33 -6.98
CA GLN A 167 15.36 -6.24 -6.01
C GLN A 167 14.24 -5.20 -6.15
N GLN A 168 13.83 -4.86 -7.37
CA GLN A 168 12.72 -3.91 -7.58
C GLN A 168 11.38 -4.47 -7.08
N ASP A 169 11.15 -5.78 -7.16
CA ASP A 169 9.96 -6.41 -6.59
C ASP A 169 9.99 -6.41 -5.06
N LYS A 170 11.18 -6.61 -4.46
CA LYS A 170 11.39 -6.47 -3.01
C LYS A 170 11.13 -5.03 -2.57
N ASP A 171 11.67 -4.06 -3.29
CA ASP A 171 11.50 -2.63 -3.01
C ASP A 171 10.04 -2.17 -3.18
N ALA A 172 9.33 -2.69 -4.18
CA ALA A 172 7.90 -2.44 -4.37
C ALA A 172 7.06 -2.96 -3.19
N GLY A 173 7.39 -4.14 -2.66
CA GLY A 173 6.74 -4.68 -1.46
C GLY A 173 6.97 -3.81 -0.21
N VAL A 174 8.19 -3.34 -0.02
CA VAL A 174 8.53 -2.41 1.09
C VAL A 174 7.81 -1.07 0.91
N ALA A 175 7.78 -0.53 -0.32
CA ALA A 175 7.08 0.71 -0.63
C ALA A 175 5.57 0.58 -0.40
N PHE A 176 4.95 -0.55 -0.78
CA PHE A 176 3.54 -0.83 -0.55
C PHE A 176 3.20 -0.83 0.95
N ILE A 177 3.98 -1.53 1.78
CA ILE A 177 3.79 -1.54 3.24
C ILE A 177 3.94 -0.12 3.79
N GLY A 178 4.95 0.61 3.34
CA GLY A 178 5.20 1.98 3.76
C GLY A 178 4.03 2.93 3.45
N VAL A 179 3.50 2.89 2.22
CA VAL A 179 2.39 3.75 1.83
C VAL A 179 1.07 3.36 2.51
N LEU A 180 0.85 2.07 2.74
CA LEU A 180 -0.32 1.57 3.48
C LEU A 180 -0.30 2.07 4.92
N LEU A 181 0.86 2.02 5.58
CA LEU A 181 1.05 2.58 6.92
C LEU A 181 0.81 4.08 6.94
N LEU A 182 1.42 4.83 6.01
CA LEU A 182 1.24 6.29 5.92
C LEU A 182 -0.22 6.66 5.69
N TYR A 183 -0.92 5.95 4.80
CA TYR A 183 -2.35 6.14 4.56
C TYR A 183 -3.16 5.96 5.84
N GLY A 184 -3.02 4.81 6.51
CA GLY A 184 -3.74 4.51 7.75
C GLY A 184 -3.46 5.52 8.85
N GLN A 185 -2.20 5.95 9.00
CA GLN A 185 -1.78 6.92 9.99
C GLN A 185 -2.34 8.33 9.70
N LEU A 186 -2.22 8.83 8.47
CA LEU A 186 -2.74 10.15 8.11
C LEU A 186 -4.26 10.21 8.25
N PHE A 187 -4.96 9.17 7.80
CA PHE A 187 -6.41 9.05 7.92
C PHE A 187 -6.86 8.96 9.39
N GLY A 188 -6.31 8.03 10.15
CA GLY A 188 -6.71 7.76 11.54
C GLY A 188 -6.37 8.92 12.47
N TYR A 189 -5.13 9.36 12.48
CA TYR A 189 -4.68 10.44 13.36
C TYR A 189 -5.23 11.81 12.95
N GLY A 190 -5.43 12.03 11.64
CA GLY A 190 -6.14 13.22 11.16
C GLY A 190 -7.57 13.28 11.69
N THR A 191 -8.30 12.18 11.60
CA THR A 191 -9.65 12.05 12.16
C THR A 191 -9.65 12.27 13.68
N TRP A 192 -8.67 11.76 14.41
CA TRP A 192 -8.54 12.00 15.85
C TRP A 192 -8.29 13.46 16.20
N VAL A 193 -7.54 14.20 15.38
CA VAL A 193 -7.39 15.65 15.56
C VAL A 193 -8.74 16.34 15.42
N ALA A 194 -9.52 16.05 14.38
CA ALA A 194 -10.83 16.64 14.16
C ALA A 194 -11.82 16.30 15.29
N THR A 195 -11.88 15.03 15.68
CA THR A 195 -12.70 14.53 16.80
C THR A 195 -12.36 15.25 18.10
N GLY A 196 -11.07 15.32 18.44
CA GLY A 196 -10.62 15.99 19.66
C GLY A 196 -10.91 17.49 19.69
N VAL A 197 -10.99 18.17 18.53
CA VAL A 197 -11.42 19.55 18.45
C VAL A 197 -12.90 19.69 18.81
N ILE A 198 -13.76 18.78 18.35
CA ILE A 198 -15.19 18.81 18.67
C ILE A 198 -15.44 18.44 20.13
N GLU A 199 -14.77 17.42 20.66
CA GLU A 199 -14.87 17.02 22.06
C GLU A 199 -14.55 18.19 23.00
N GLU A 200 -13.50 18.95 22.70
CA GLU A 200 -13.16 20.15 23.46
C GLU A 200 -14.21 21.25 23.31
N LYS A 201 -14.73 21.47 22.09
CA LYS A 201 -15.77 22.49 21.84
C LYS A 201 -17.08 22.13 22.51
N ALA A 202 -17.44 20.85 22.59
CA ALA A 202 -18.65 20.38 23.25
C ALA A 202 -18.53 20.43 24.78
N SER A 203 -17.33 20.43 25.33
CA SER A 203 -17.06 20.53 26.76
C SER A 203 -16.83 21.99 27.12
N ARG A 204 -17.50 22.50 28.21
CA ARG A 204 -17.27 23.85 28.76
C ARG A 204 -15.83 24.09 29.23
N VAL A 205 -14.98 23.03 29.21
CA VAL A 205 -13.55 23.09 29.54
C VAL A 205 -12.78 24.00 28.57
N VAL A 206 -13.22 24.12 27.31
CA VAL A 206 -12.63 25.05 26.35
C VAL A 206 -12.70 26.49 26.81
N GLU A 207 -13.81 26.96 27.39
CA GLU A 207 -13.97 28.32 27.88
C GLU A 207 -12.95 28.63 29.00
N MET A 208 -12.73 27.64 29.91
CA MET A 208 -11.74 27.78 30.96
C MET A 208 -10.30 27.69 30.40
N LEU A 209 -10.03 26.84 29.44
CA LEU A 209 -8.70 26.72 28.82
C LEU A 209 -8.33 27.96 28.02
N LEU A 210 -9.28 28.55 27.28
CA LEU A 210 -9.05 29.74 26.45
C LEU A 210 -8.93 31.03 27.27
N SER A 211 -9.39 31.05 28.52
CA SER A 211 -9.07 32.15 29.45
C SER A 211 -7.60 32.17 29.88
N ALA A 212 -6.92 31.00 29.84
CA ALA A 212 -5.57 30.85 30.30
C ALA A 212 -4.53 30.59 29.16
N ILE A 213 -4.97 30.08 28.01
CA ILE A 213 -4.11 29.58 26.92
C ILE A 213 -4.59 30.12 25.57
N ARG A 214 -3.67 30.52 24.70
CA ARG A 214 -4.02 30.98 23.35
C ARG A 214 -4.50 29.83 22.47
N PRO A 215 -5.54 30.01 21.62
CA PRO A 215 -6.04 28.97 20.72
C PRO A 215 -4.95 28.31 19.86
N LYS A 216 -3.97 29.08 19.37
CA LYS A 216 -2.83 28.58 18.60
C LYS A 216 -1.97 27.58 19.39
N GLN A 217 -1.80 27.77 20.68
CA GLN A 217 -1.02 26.87 21.54
C GLN A 217 -1.79 25.58 21.85
N LEU A 218 -3.13 25.69 21.99
CA LEU A 218 -4.01 24.55 22.19
C LEU A 218 -3.95 23.64 20.97
N LEU A 219 -4.12 24.21 19.78
CA LEU A 219 -4.02 23.44 18.52
C LEU A 219 -2.63 22.85 18.29
N ALA A 220 -1.56 23.64 18.51
CA ALA A 220 -0.19 23.15 18.35
C ALA A 220 0.10 21.98 19.31
N GLY A 221 -0.30 22.09 20.58
CA GLY A 221 -0.18 21.03 21.56
C GLY A 221 -0.91 19.75 21.13
N LYS A 222 -2.12 19.88 20.61
CA LYS A 222 -2.92 18.77 20.10
C LYS A 222 -2.24 18.08 18.91
N ILE A 223 -1.82 18.84 17.89
CA ILE A 223 -1.14 18.29 16.71
C ILE A 223 0.15 17.57 17.12
N ILE A 224 0.95 18.18 18.00
CA ILE A 224 2.22 17.59 18.46
C ILE A 224 1.95 16.34 19.31
N GLY A 225 0.97 16.36 20.22
CA GLY A 225 0.66 15.22 21.08
C GLY A 225 0.14 14.02 20.30
N ILE A 226 -0.81 14.24 19.41
CA ILE A 226 -1.39 13.19 18.55
C ILE A 226 -0.34 12.73 17.52
N GLY A 227 0.45 13.64 16.94
CA GLY A 227 1.52 13.30 16.00
C GLY A 227 2.63 12.46 16.65
N ALA A 228 3.04 12.79 17.89
CA ALA A 228 4.00 11.99 18.65
C ALA A 228 3.48 10.57 18.93
N LEU A 229 2.19 10.43 19.21
CA LEU A 229 1.55 9.12 19.37
C LEU A 229 1.59 8.33 18.05
N GLY A 230 1.29 8.98 16.92
CA GLY A 230 1.38 8.37 15.59
C GLY A 230 2.80 7.92 15.24
N LEU A 231 3.81 8.74 15.54
CA LEU A 231 5.22 8.36 15.39
C LEU A 231 5.60 7.17 16.27
N GLY A 232 5.14 7.16 17.52
CA GLY A 232 5.36 6.04 18.43
C GLY A 232 4.73 4.74 17.91
N GLN A 233 3.51 4.83 17.37
CA GLN A 233 2.84 3.67 16.76
C GLN A 233 3.57 3.19 15.50
N LEU A 234 4.01 4.10 14.62
CA LEU A 234 4.82 3.75 13.45
C LEU A 234 6.13 3.06 13.86
N ALA A 235 6.79 3.53 14.93
CA ALA A 235 8.01 2.88 15.43
C ALA A 235 7.76 1.45 15.92
N VAL A 236 6.66 1.24 16.65
CA VAL A 236 6.28 -0.10 17.12
C VAL A 236 5.93 -1.02 15.95
N ILE A 237 5.08 -0.56 15.02
CA ILE A 237 4.65 -1.36 13.89
C ILE A 237 5.80 -1.62 12.91
N GLY A 238 6.60 -0.59 12.60
CA GLY A 238 7.75 -0.70 11.71
C GLY A 238 8.84 -1.62 12.29
N GLY A 239 9.16 -1.46 13.58
CA GLY A 239 10.09 -2.34 14.27
C GLY A 239 9.63 -3.80 14.30
N PHE A 240 8.34 -4.02 14.55
CA PHE A 240 7.72 -5.34 14.46
C PHE A 240 7.79 -5.92 13.03
N ALA A 241 7.45 -5.12 12.02
CA ALA A 241 7.48 -5.52 10.62
C ALA A 241 8.90 -5.95 10.17
N ILE A 242 9.91 -5.15 10.51
CA ILE A 242 11.32 -5.46 10.21
C ILE A 242 11.75 -6.75 10.93
N THR A 243 11.39 -6.91 12.20
CA THR A 243 11.73 -8.11 12.97
C THR A 243 11.06 -9.36 12.37
N LEU A 244 9.77 -9.27 12.05
CA LEU A 244 9.03 -10.38 11.44
C LEU A 244 9.61 -10.74 10.07
N ALA A 245 9.90 -9.75 9.22
CA ALA A 245 10.49 -9.97 7.90
C ALA A 245 11.88 -10.63 7.99
N ALA A 246 12.70 -10.26 8.99
CA ALA A 246 13.99 -10.89 9.23
C ALA A 246 13.86 -12.35 9.71
N VAL A 247 12.93 -12.62 10.64
CA VAL A 247 12.72 -13.98 11.18
C VAL A 247 12.15 -14.94 10.12
N THR A 248 11.29 -14.43 9.24
CA THR A 248 10.68 -15.23 8.15
C THR A 248 11.57 -15.35 6.93
N GLY A 249 12.74 -14.68 6.88
CA GLY A 249 13.61 -14.66 5.71
C GLY A 249 13.09 -13.80 4.55
N ALA A 250 12.03 -13.02 4.76
CA ALA A 250 11.49 -12.11 3.73
C ALA A 250 12.46 -10.96 3.40
N ILE A 251 13.40 -10.67 4.29
CA ILE A 251 14.55 -9.78 4.06
C ILE A 251 15.83 -10.46 4.56
N GLU A 252 16.90 -10.38 3.78
CA GLU A 252 18.18 -10.98 4.13
C GLU A 252 18.94 -10.12 5.15
N ASP A 253 18.95 -8.80 4.95
CA ASP A 253 19.60 -7.84 5.85
C ASP A 253 18.59 -6.81 6.37
N PRO A 254 18.25 -6.85 7.68
CA PRO A 254 17.37 -5.87 8.31
C PRO A 254 17.84 -4.41 8.19
N ALA A 255 19.14 -4.18 8.00
CA ALA A 255 19.70 -2.83 7.85
C ALA A 255 19.20 -2.15 6.57
N THR A 256 18.84 -2.91 5.54
CA THR A 256 18.29 -2.37 4.28
C THR A 256 16.93 -1.69 4.47
N ALA A 257 16.17 -2.10 5.48
CA ALA A 257 14.86 -1.52 5.81
C ALA A 257 14.93 -0.20 6.58
N ILE A 258 16.11 0.16 7.14
CA ILE A 258 16.26 1.38 7.97
C ILE A 258 16.03 2.64 7.12
N GLY A 259 16.61 2.71 5.92
CA GLY A 259 16.44 3.85 5.02
C GLY A 259 14.97 4.12 4.68
N PRO A 260 14.23 3.14 4.13
CA PRO A 260 12.79 3.24 3.91
C PRO A 260 11.99 3.61 5.17
N ALA A 261 12.32 3.04 6.33
CA ALA A 261 11.64 3.39 7.58
C ALA A 261 11.83 4.87 7.95
N VAL A 262 13.06 5.37 7.94
CA VAL A 262 13.36 6.80 8.20
C VAL A 262 12.60 7.70 7.22
N LEU A 263 12.53 7.30 5.95
CA LEU A 263 11.76 8.02 4.93
C LEU A 263 10.28 8.09 5.30
N VAL A 264 9.65 6.97 5.66
CA VAL A 264 8.25 6.90 6.10
C VAL A 264 8.02 7.82 7.30
N PHE A 265 8.91 7.82 8.30
CA PHE A 265 8.83 8.72 9.45
C PHE A 265 8.89 10.20 9.04
N ALA A 266 9.82 10.58 8.19
CA ALA A 266 9.99 11.96 7.75
C ALA A 266 8.74 12.46 6.99
N TRP A 267 8.23 11.66 6.06
CA TRP A 267 7.03 12.01 5.31
C TRP A 267 5.76 11.96 6.15
N PHE A 268 5.69 11.07 7.16
CA PHE A 268 4.60 11.12 8.13
C PHE A 268 4.55 12.46 8.88
N VAL A 269 5.69 12.93 9.39
CA VAL A 269 5.74 14.19 10.15
C VAL A 269 5.23 15.36 9.31
N LEU A 270 5.70 15.48 8.06
CA LEU A 270 5.35 16.56 7.16
C LEU A 270 3.89 16.44 6.68
N GLY A 271 3.49 15.26 6.23
CA GLY A 271 2.13 14.97 5.79
C GLY A 271 1.12 15.11 6.91
N PHE A 272 1.45 14.66 8.12
CA PHE A 272 0.60 14.81 9.27
C PHE A 272 0.42 16.29 9.67
N ALA A 273 1.47 17.10 9.65
CA ALA A 273 1.37 18.53 9.93
C ALA A 273 0.43 19.24 8.94
N PHE A 274 0.52 18.86 7.65
CA PHE A 274 -0.36 19.36 6.60
C PHE A 274 -1.82 18.93 6.85
N TYR A 275 -2.09 17.63 6.93
CA TYR A 275 -3.44 17.10 7.07
C TYR A 275 -4.09 17.41 8.41
N ALA A 276 -3.35 17.34 9.52
CA ALA A 276 -3.85 17.69 10.85
C ALA A 276 -4.40 19.13 10.92
N SER A 277 -3.77 20.05 10.17
CA SER A 277 -4.25 21.43 10.06
C SER A 277 -5.58 21.52 9.34
N LEU A 278 -5.79 20.74 8.27
CA LEU A 278 -7.07 20.65 7.55
C LEU A 278 -8.15 20.00 8.41
N PHE A 279 -7.84 18.90 9.08
CA PHE A 279 -8.76 18.20 9.98
C PHE A 279 -9.18 19.06 11.18
N ALA A 280 -8.22 19.79 11.76
CA ALA A 280 -8.50 20.71 12.86
C ALA A 280 -9.41 21.87 12.42
N ALA A 281 -9.15 22.46 11.24
CA ALA A 281 -10.00 23.47 10.66
C ALA A 281 -11.42 22.92 10.41
N ALA A 282 -11.53 21.74 9.80
CA ALA A 282 -12.80 21.09 9.54
C ALA A 282 -13.59 20.81 10.83
N GLY A 283 -12.94 20.21 11.85
CA GLY A 283 -13.56 19.94 13.15
C GLY A 283 -14.03 21.21 13.87
N SER A 284 -13.34 22.33 13.71
CA SER A 284 -13.73 23.60 14.35
C SER A 284 -15.01 24.21 13.78
N LEU A 285 -15.37 23.91 12.52
CA LEU A 285 -16.54 24.46 11.85
C LEU A 285 -17.87 23.83 12.27
N VAL A 286 -17.83 22.65 12.89
CA VAL A 286 -19.01 21.91 13.34
C VAL A 286 -19.05 21.81 14.86
N SER A 287 -20.25 21.55 15.41
CA SER A 287 -20.45 21.47 16.87
C SER A 287 -20.97 20.10 17.32
N ARG A 288 -21.30 19.20 16.38
CA ARG A 288 -21.85 17.88 16.64
C ARG A 288 -21.02 16.82 15.92
N MET A 289 -20.86 15.66 16.55
CA MET A 289 -20.11 14.54 15.96
C MET A 289 -20.74 14.00 14.66
N GLU A 290 -22.08 14.03 14.58
CA GLU A 290 -22.79 13.60 13.37
C GLU A 290 -22.47 14.48 12.15
N GLU A 291 -22.22 15.77 12.37
CA GLU A 291 -21.87 16.72 11.30
C GLU A 291 -20.39 16.57 10.87
N LEU A 292 -19.53 16.04 11.76
CA LEU A 292 -18.11 15.90 11.50
C LEU A 292 -17.86 15.05 10.27
N GLN A 293 -18.53 13.88 10.17
CA GLN A 293 -18.34 12.96 9.06
C GLN A 293 -18.52 13.64 7.71
N ASN A 294 -19.55 14.49 7.58
CA ASN A 294 -19.82 15.20 6.33
C ASN A 294 -18.73 16.23 5.97
N VAL A 295 -18.06 16.81 6.96
CA VAL A 295 -17.05 17.85 6.73
C VAL A 295 -15.65 17.25 6.47
N ILE A 296 -15.35 16.10 7.05
CA ILE A 296 -14.05 15.42 6.83
C ILE A 296 -14.02 14.52 5.59
N VAL A 297 -15.19 14.14 5.04
CA VAL A 297 -15.26 13.29 3.83
C VAL A 297 -14.41 13.80 2.67
N PRO A 298 -14.43 15.11 2.30
CA PRO A 298 -13.55 15.58 1.21
C PRO A 298 -12.06 15.40 1.50
N ILE A 299 -11.64 15.59 2.77
CA ILE A 299 -10.24 15.41 3.18
C ILE A 299 -9.88 13.92 3.09
N ASN A 300 -10.73 13.04 3.62
CA ASN A 300 -10.55 11.60 3.58
C ASN A 300 -10.50 11.08 2.14
N LEU A 301 -11.39 11.60 1.26
CA LEU A 301 -11.37 11.24 -0.16
C LEU A 301 -10.08 11.67 -0.84
N THR A 302 -9.54 12.83 -0.47
CA THR A 302 -8.26 13.32 -0.99
C THR A 302 -7.10 12.40 -0.59
N ILE A 303 -7.06 11.94 0.68
CA ILE A 303 -6.07 10.97 1.16
C ILE A 303 -6.23 9.63 0.42
N LEU A 304 -7.47 9.16 0.23
CA LEU A 304 -7.75 7.91 -0.48
C LEU A 304 -7.32 7.97 -1.96
N VAL A 305 -7.63 9.05 -2.65
CA VAL A 305 -7.20 9.24 -4.05
C VAL A 305 -5.67 9.30 -4.14
N SER A 306 -5.03 10.00 -3.20
CA SER A 306 -3.57 10.04 -3.12
C SER A 306 -2.96 8.65 -2.87
N PHE A 307 -3.61 7.83 -2.05
CA PHE A 307 -3.21 6.43 -1.81
C PHE A 307 -3.35 5.57 -3.07
N ILE A 308 -4.48 5.67 -3.78
CA ILE A 308 -4.70 4.91 -5.04
C ILE A 308 -3.65 5.29 -6.08
N ILE A 309 -3.35 6.59 -6.25
CA ILE A 309 -2.30 7.04 -7.17
C ILE A 309 -0.93 6.51 -6.74
N SER A 310 -0.67 6.44 -5.44
CA SER A 310 0.61 5.92 -4.91
C SER A 310 0.75 4.40 -5.13
N ILE A 311 -0.35 3.64 -5.16
CA ILE A 311 -0.34 2.23 -5.59
C ILE A 311 0.00 2.13 -7.08
N GLY A 312 -0.61 2.95 -7.94
CA GLY A 312 -0.27 3.00 -9.37
C GLY A 312 1.22 3.35 -9.62
N ALA A 313 1.82 4.16 -8.74
CA ALA A 313 3.25 4.46 -8.81
C ALA A 313 4.17 3.27 -8.48
N LEU A 314 3.66 2.17 -7.89
CA LEU A 314 4.42 0.93 -7.73
C LEU A 314 4.62 0.20 -9.07
N GLU A 315 3.68 0.34 -9.99
CA GLU A 315 3.74 -0.27 -11.31
C GLU A 315 4.52 0.60 -12.29
N ASP A 316 4.19 1.90 -12.34
CA ASP A 316 4.88 2.89 -13.20
C ASP A 316 5.24 4.15 -12.39
N PRO A 317 6.40 4.14 -11.71
CA PRO A 317 6.84 5.27 -10.89
C PRO A 317 7.25 6.49 -11.73
N ASN A 318 7.51 6.33 -13.02
CA ASN A 318 7.93 7.39 -13.95
C ASN A 318 6.78 7.96 -14.78
N SER A 319 5.54 7.46 -14.61
CA SER A 319 4.38 8.06 -15.25
C SER A 319 4.22 9.53 -14.86
N THR A 320 3.67 10.33 -15.77
CA THR A 320 3.39 11.75 -15.51
C THR A 320 2.52 11.95 -14.27
N LEU A 321 1.55 11.05 -14.06
CA LEU A 321 0.67 11.08 -12.90
C LEU A 321 1.45 10.86 -11.59
N SER A 322 2.33 9.85 -11.56
CA SER A 322 3.17 9.53 -10.40
C SER A 322 4.14 10.67 -10.07
N ILE A 323 4.75 11.28 -11.10
CA ILE A 323 5.66 12.43 -10.94
C ILE A 323 4.91 13.62 -10.35
N VAL A 324 3.78 14.02 -10.96
CA VAL A 324 2.99 15.17 -10.49
C VAL A 324 2.45 14.93 -9.07
N ALA A 325 1.89 13.75 -8.80
CA ALA A 325 1.36 13.41 -7.49
C ALA A 325 2.44 13.41 -6.40
N SER A 326 3.67 13.01 -6.71
CA SER A 326 4.77 13.02 -5.75
C SER A 326 5.27 14.44 -5.40
N ILE A 327 4.95 15.44 -6.23
CA ILE A 327 5.35 16.84 -6.01
C ILE A 327 4.23 17.65 -5.35
N LEU A 328 2.96 17.36 -5.67
CA LEU A 328 1.82 18.08 -5.11
C LEU A 328 1.69 17.84 -3.59
N PRO A 329 1.61 18.88 -2.75
CA PRO A 329 1.58 18.72 -1.28
C PRO A 329 0.48 17.80 -0.77
N VAL A 330 -0.64 17.75 -1.50
CA VAL A 330 -1.82 16.95 -1.15
C VAL A 330 -1.52 15.44 -1.23
N SER A 331 -0.73 15.01 -2.20
CA SER A 331 -0.40 13.59 -2.45
C SER A 331 1.06 13.25 -2.16
N ALA A 332 1.93 14.24 -2.07
CA ALA A 332 3.37 14.06 -1.87
C ALA A 332 3.73 13.20 -0.65
N ALA A 333 2.95 13.34 0.43
CA ALA A 333 3.17 12.57 1.66
C ALA A 333 3.06 11.04 1.46
N LEU A 334 2.30 10.60 0.44
CA LEU A 334 2.11 9.19 0.11
C LEU A 334 2.92 8.79 -1.13
N ALA A 335 2.88 9.59 -2.20
CA ALA A 335 3.46 9.21 -3.49
C ALA A 335 5.00 9.37 -3.55
N MET A 336 5.59 10.39 -2.89
CA MET A 336 7.04 10.60 -2.96
C MET A 336 7.85 9.49 -2.27
N PRO A 337 7.48 8.98 -1.06
CA PRO A 337 8.18 7.86 -0.45
C PRO A 337 8.24 6.62 -1.34
N VAL A 338 7.15 6.30 -2.03
CA VAL A 338 7.10 5.18 -2.98
C VAL A 338 8.15 5.36 -4.08
N ARG A 339 8.15 6.53 -4.73
CA ARG A 339 9.10 6.79 -5.82
C ARG A 339 10.56 6.84 -5.37
N ILE A 340 10.82 7.27 -4.12
CA ILE A 340 12.19 7.25 -3.56
C ILE A 340 12.65 5.83 -3.32
N VAL A 341 11.81 4.97 -2.71
CA VAL A 341 12.14 3.57 -2.43
C VAL A 341 12.41 2.81 -3.74
N LEU A 342 11.62 3.10 -4.80
CA LEU A 342 11.81 2.51 -6.13
C LEU A 342 12.97 3.12 -6.93
N GLY A 343 13.73 4.07 -6.36
CA GLY A 343 14.83 4.73 -7.04
C GLY A 343 14.44 5.64 -8.22
N ALA A 344 13.15 5.94 -8.37
CA ALA A 344 12.60 6.69 -9.50
C ALA A 344 12.54 8.20 -9.27
N ALA A 345 12.73 8.67 -8.02
CA ALA A 345 12.69 10.08 -7.68
C ALA A 345 14.07 10.72 -7.80
N THR A 346 14.17 11.78 -8.61
CA THR A 346 15.41 12.55 -8.73
C THR A 346 15.60 13.53 -7.56
N PRO A 347 16.84 13.88 -7.16
CA PRO A 347 17.08 14.82 -6.08
C PRO A 347 16.36 16.17 -6.21
N PRO A 348 16.24 16.79 -7.42
CA PRO A 348 15.46 18.01 -7.59
C PRO A 348 13.96 17.81 -7.33
N GLN A 349 13.39 16.66 -7.73
CA GLN A 349 11.97 16.34 -7.47
C GLN A 349 11.71 16.17 -5.96
N ILE A 350 12.60 15.50 -5.24
CA ILE A 350 12.54 15.33 -3.79
C ILE A 350 12.61 16.70 -3.11
N ALA A 351 13.58 17.53 -3.48
CA ALA A 351 13.76 18.86 -2.91
C ALA A 351 12.53 19.76 -3.16
N LEU A 352 11.97 19.73 -4.39
CA LEU A 352 10.77 20.48 -4.74
C LEU A 352 9.55 19.99 -3.94
N SER A 353 9.35 18.69 -3.84
CA SER A 353 8.28 18.09 -3.05
C SER A 353 8.36 18.50 -1.58
N LEU A 354 9.55 18.39 -0.97
CA LEU A 354 9.79 18.83 0.41
C LEU A 354 9.51 20.33 0.58
N ALA A 355 10.02 21.15 -0.32
CA ALA A 355 9.82 22.60 -0.26
C ALA A 355 8.34 22.98 -0.34
N LEU A 356 7.58 22.35 -1.25
CA LEU A 356 6.16 22.60 -1.40
C LEU A 356 5.35 22.06 -0.21
N LEU A 357 5.68 20.86 0.30
CA LEU A 357 4.99 20.27 1.44
C LEU A 357 5.25 21.08 2.72
N ILE A 358 6.49 21.45 3.00
CA ILE A 358 6.86 22.31 4.13
C ILE A 358 6.23 23.69 3.97
N GLY A 359 6.34 24.31 2.79
CA GLY A 359 5.71 25.60 2.50
C GLY A 359 4.21 25.60 2.72
N SER A 360 3.54 24.54 2.24
CA SER A 360 2.10 24.35 2.47
C SER A 360 1.76 24.18 3.94
N ALA A 361 2.55 23.41 4.70
CA ALA A 361 2.36 23.25 6.13
C ALA A 361 2.56 24.58 6.89
N ILE A 362 3.59 25.36 6.53
CA ILE A 362 3.85 26.69 7.11
C ILE A 362 2.64 27.65 6.88
N VAL A 363 1.97 27.54 5.74
CA VAL A 363 0.79 28.34 5.42
C VAL A 363 -0.46 27.78 6.10
N LEU A 364 -0.70 26.47 6.03
CA LEU A 364 -1.93 25.84 6.51
C LEU A 364 -2.02 25.76 8.03
N VAL A 365 -0.91 25.57 8.76
CA VAL A 365 -0.94 25.54 10.23
C VAL A 365 -1.44 26.84 10.82
N PRO A 366 -0.96 28.05 10.45
CA PRO A 366 -1.53 29.31 10.92
C PRO A 366 -2.96 29.55 10.43
N VAL A 367 -3.30 29.15 9.19
CA VAL A 367 -4.66 29.27 8.65
C VAL A 367 -5.62 28.39 9.46
N GLY A 368 -5.28 27.13 9.69
CA GLY A 368 -6.05 26.21 10.53
C GLY A 368 -6.20 26.74 11.96
N ALA A 369 -5.13 27.25 12.55
CA ALA A 369 -5.16 27.86 13.88
C ALA A 369 -6.04 29.11 13.94
N ARG A 370 -6.08 29.91 12.88
CA ARG A 370 -6.96 31.08 12.78
C ARG A 370 -8.43 30.67 12.68
N LEU A 371 -8.75 29.72 11.80
CA LEU A 371 -10.11 29.19 11.67
C LEU A 371 -10.56 28.53 12.98
N TYR A 372 -9.70 27.76 13.62
CA TYR A 372 -9.95 27.18 14.93
C TYR A 372 -10.27 28.26 15.98
N ALA A 373 -9.44 29.29 16.08
CA ALA A 373 -9.64 30.38 17.04
C ALA A 373 -10.98 31.13 16.80
N GLY A 374 -11.36 31.34 15.54
CA GLY A 374 -12.60 32.04 15.19
C GLY A 374 -13.87 31.19 15.33
N ALA A 375 -13.73 29.87 15.30
CA ALA A 375 -14.88 28.96 15.32
C ALA A 375 -15.11 28.27 16.67
N VAL A 376 -14.03 28.04 17.46
CA VAL A 376 -14.08 27.22 18.69
C VAL A 376 -15.01 27.85 19.78
N LEU A 377 -15.08 29.17 19.87
CA LEU A 377 -15.92 29.88 20.83
C LEU A 377 -17.40 29.99 20.41
N ARG A 378 -17.70 29.61 19.15
CA ARG A 378 -19.08 29.69 18.64
C ARG A 378 -19.75 28.33 18.84
N THR A 379 -20.59 28.26 19.88
CA THR A 379 -21.42 27.09 20.18
C THR A 379 -22.81 27.24 19.51
N GLY A 380 -23.35 26.14 18.95
CA GLY A 380 -24.69 26.09 18.37
C GLY A 380 -24.72 25.68 16.91
N ALA A 381 -24.93 26.59 15.98
CA ALA A 381 -25.08 26.28 14.56
C ALA A 381 -23.74 26.11 13.85
N ARG A 382 -23.74 25.39 12.72
CA ARG A 382 -22.57 25.24 11.82
C ARG A 382 -22.01 26.62 11.45
N VAL A 383 -20.70 26.81 11.70
CA VAL A 383 -20.02 28.07 11.39
C VAL A 383 -19.57 28.07 9.94
N LYS A 384 -19.96 29.11 9.17
CA LYS A 384 -19.46 29.26 7.79
C LYS A 384 -17.98 29.66 7.81
N LEU A 385 -17.17 29.13 6.88
CA LEU A 385 -15.74 29.42 6.73
C LEU A 385 -15.42 30.91 6.75
N ARG A 386 -16.23 31.72 6.03
CA ARG A 386 -16.09 33.17 5.96
C ARG A 386 -16.28 33.86 7.33
N ASP A 387 -17.22 33.38 8.15
CA ASP A 387 -17.51 33.93 9.44
C ASP A 387 -16.44 33.56 10.48
N ALA A 388 -15.89 32.33 10.42
CA ALA A 388 -14.75 31.92 11.23
C ALA A 388 -13.49 32.74 10.92
N TRP A 389 -13.27 33.04 9.63
CA TRP A 389 -12.12 33.84 9.19
C TRP A 389 -12.20 35.32 9.65
N ARG A 390 -13.41 35.92 9.67
CA ARG A 390 -13.61 37.33 10.05
C ARG A 390 -13.65 37.57 11.56
N ALA A 391 -13.79 36.51 12.36
CA ALA A 391 -13.88 36.62 13.82
C ALA A 391 -12.54 36.77 14.53
N THR A 392 -11.44 36.65 13.80
CA THR A 392 -10.05 36.78 14.24
C THR A 392 -9.31 37.88 13.48
#